data_c0f7595fc16394c949f403ce2a586905
#
_entry.id   c0f7595fc16394c949f403ce2a586905
#
_cell.length_a   1.000
_cell.length_b   1.000
_cell.length_c   1.000
_cell.angle_alpha   90.00
_cell.angle_beta   90.00
_cell.angle_gamma   90.00
#
_symmetry.space_group_name_H-M   'P 1'
#
loop_
_entity.id
_entity.type
_entity.pdbx_description
1 polymer ?
#
loop_
_entity_poly.entity_id
_entity_poly.type
_entity_poly.pdbx_seq_one_letter_code
_entity_poly.pdbx_strand_id
1 'polypeptide(L)'
;MSDDELLQGPIEMLRNGDLDGAIADLDAKMGQHKKNAQVHHMFAEFANMKNMEAQDDVIPGGKIMMAYKKAMQLDEENEEYIADFATFALECRRIPVAVKEFQRYAKKLELNDIPTDEVLFNASRNIVDALEVMDLSLIHI
;
A
#
# COMPACT_ATOMS: atom_id res chain seq x y z
N MET A 1 -4.00 -24.41 4.90
CA MET A 1 -3.47 -23.88 3.63
C MET A 1 -2.37 -22.87 3.95
N SER A 2 -1.20 -23.04 3.34
CA SER A 2 -0.09 -22.12 3.56
C SER A 2 -0.33 -20.79 2.86
N ASP A 3 0.39 -19.73 3.27
CA ASP A 3 0.31 -18.42 2.63
C ASP A 3 0.66 -18.51 1.15
N ASP A 4 1.67 -19.32 0.80
CA ASP A 4 2.09 -19.52 -0.59
C ASP A 4 0.96 -20.11 -1.43
N GLU A 5 0.21 -21.07 -0.90
CA GLU A 5 -0.93 -21.66 -1.59
C GLU A 5 -2.06 -20.66 -1.81
N LEU A 6 -2.31 -19.77 -0.84
CA LEU A 6 -3.34 -18.76 -0.94
C LEU A 6 -3.02 -17.72 -2.03
N LEU A 7 -1.75 -17.41 -2.23
CA LEU A 7 -1.31 -16.37 -3.16
C LEU A 7 -1.00 -16.89 -4.55
N GLN A 8 -0.74 -18.19 -4.69
CA GLN A 8 -0.31 -18.79 -5.96
C GLN A 8 -1.32 -18.60 -7.09
N GLY A 9 -2.60 -18.84 -6.81
CA GLY A 9 -3.66 -18.68 -7.79
C GLY A 9 -3.75 -17.27 -8.37
N PRO A 10 -3.85 -16.23 -7.52
CA PRO A 10 -3.86 -14.85 -8.00
C PRO A 10 -2.60 -14.46 -8.77
N ILE A 11 -1.43 -14.92 -8.36
CA ILE A 11 -0.18 -14.65 -9.06
C ILE A 11 -0.21 -15.25 -10.48
N GLU A 12 -0.68 -16.47 -10.61
CA GLU A 12 -0.80 -17.11 -11.92
C GLU A 12 -1.82 -16.41 -12.81
N MET A 13 -2.96 -15.98 -12.24
CA MET A 13 -3.96 -15.21 -12.97
C MET A 13 -3.34 -13.93 -13.52
N LEU A 14 -2.55 -13.22 -12.70
CA LEU A 14 -1.88 -12.00 -13.13
C LEU A 14 -0.90 -12.28 -14.30
N ARG A 15 -0.11 -13.36 -14.21
CA ARG A 15 0.81 -13.76 -15.27
C ARG A 15 0.11 -14.05 -16.58
N ASN A 16 -1.12 -14.55 -16.51
CA ASN A 16 -1.93 -14.86 -17.67
C ASN A 16 -2.75 -13.68 -18.18
N GLY A 17 -2.55 -12.50 -17.60
CA GLY A 17 -3.23 -11.28 -18.01
C GLY A 17 -4.63 -11.12 -17.42
N ASP A 18 -4.99 -11.95 -16.42
CA ASP A 18 -6.32 -11.92 -15.79
C ASP A 18 -6.23 -11.17 -14.43
N LEU A 19 -5.99 -9.88 -14.49
CA LEU A 19 -5.93 -9.05 -13.29
C LEU A 19 -7.28 -9.00 -12.56
N ASP A 20 -8.38 -8.90 -13.31
CA ASP A 20 -9.72 -8.85 -12.72
C ASP A 20 -10.05 -10.13 -11.95
N GLY A 21 -9.70 -11.29 -12.52
CA GLY A 21 -9.88 -12.58 -11.85
C GLY A 21 -9.05 -12.69 -10.58
N ALA A 22 -7.79 -12.22 -10.65
CA ALA A 22 -6.89 -12.21 -9.48
C ALA A 22 -7.46 -11.35 -8.35
N ILE A 23 -7.97 -10.16 -8.68
CA ILE A 23 -8.58 -9.26 -7.69
C ILE A 23 -9.81 -9.89 -7.05
N ALA A 24 -10.70 -10.50 -7.84
CA ALA A 24 -11.90 -11.16 -7.34
C ALA A 24 -11.55 -12.33 -6.42
N ASP A 25 -10.54 -13.13 -6.76
CA ASP A 25 -10.08 -14.23 -5.93
C ASP A 25 -9.53 -13.73 -4.59
N LEU A 26 -8.71 -12.68 -4.62
CA LEU A 26 -8.16 -12.08 -3.40
C LEU A 26 -9.23 -11.44 -2.52
N ASP A 27 -10.23 -10.80 -3.13
CA ASP A 27 -11.35 -10.22 -2.39
C ASP A 27 -12.11 -11.30 -1.59
N ALA A 28 -12.39 -12.43 -2.22
CA ALA A 28 -13.02 -13.57 -1.55
C ALA A 28 -12.13 -14.10 -0.42
N LYS A 29 -10.82 -14.21 -0.68
CA LYS A 29 -9.87 -14.71 0.33
C LYS A 29 -9.72 -13.77 1.52
N MET A 30 -9.83 -12.46 1.32
CA MET A 30 -9.84 -11.51 2.44
C MET A 30 -10.98 -11.78 3.41
N GLY A 31 -12.14 -12.17 2.91
CA GLY A 31 -13.29 -12.55 3.73
C GLY A 31 -13.11 -13.87 4.47
N GLN A 32 -12.41 -14.82 3.84
CA GLN A 32 -12.17 -16.17 4.40
C GLN A 32 -10.95 -16.21 5.32
N HIS A 33 -9.93 -15.40 5.04
CA HIS A 33 -8.64 -15.39 5.76
C HIS A 33 -8.36 -13.99 6.29
N LYS A 34 -9.24 -13.51 7.17
CA LYS A 34 -9.24 -12.13 7.67
C LYS A 34 -7.96 -11.71 8.39
N LYS A 35 -7.20 -12.67 8.93
CA LYS A 35 -5.97 -12.40 9.67
C LYS A 35 -4.70 -12.65 8.84
N ASN A 36 -4.84 -12.89 7.54
CA ASN A 36 -3.68 -13.11 6.69
C ASN A 36 -3.24 -11.80 6.06
N ALA A 37 -2.13 -11.25 6.56
CA ALA A 37 -1.60 -9.96 6.11
C ALA A 37 -1.27 -9.96 4.62
N GLN A 38 -0.69 -11.04 4.11
CA GLN A 38 -0.26 -11.12 2.71
C GLN A 38 -1.43 -11.05 1.73
N VAL A 39 -2.56 -11.65 2.08
CA VAL A 39 -3.77 -11.60 1.25
C VAL A 39 -4.29 -10.16 1.14
N HIS A 40 -4.37 -9.45 2.26
CA HIS A 40 -4.80 -8.05 2.26
C HIS A 40 -3.85 -7.18 1.45
N HIS A 41 -2.54 -7.36 1.65
CA HIS A 41 -1.53 -6.58 0.95
C HIS A 41 -1.59 -6.83 -0.56
N MET A 42 -1.65 -8.08 -0.98
CA MET A 42 -1.71 -8.41 -2.41
C MET A 42 -2.97 -7.88 -3.07
N PHE A 43 -4.13 -7.97 -2.36
CA PHE A 43 -5.36 -7.35 -2.86
C PHE A 43 -5.15 -5.86 -3.12
N ALA A 44 -4.57 -5.15 -2.16
CA ALA A 44 -4.34 -3.71 -2.28
C ALA A 44 -3.43 -3.39 -3.48
N GLU A 45 -2.34 -4.14 -3.63
CA GLU A 45 -1.40 -3.95 -4.74
C GLU A 45 -2.07 -4.17 -6.10
N PHE A 46 -2.82 -5.25 -6.25
CA PHE A 46 -3.48 -5.59 -7.51
C PHE A 46 -4.61 -4.61 -7.82
N ALA A 47 -5.40 -4.23 -6.82
CA ALA A 47 -6.48 -3.26 -6.97
C ALA A 47 -5.94 -1.88 -7.38
N ASN A 48 -4.84 -1.44 -6.77
CA ASN A 48 -4.19 -0.20 -7.14
C ASN A 48 -3.66 -0.25 -8.58
N MET A 49 -3.08 -1.39 -8.95
CA MET A 49 -2.60 -1.64 -10.32
C MET A 49 -3.75 -1.50 -11.34
N LYS A 50 -4.91 -2.06 -11.01
CA LYS A 50 -6.11 -1.96 -11.87
C LYS A 50 -6.56 -0.50 -12.04
N ASN A 51 -6.61 0.25 -10.96
CA ASN A 51 -7.01 1.66 -11.02
C ASN A 51 -6.02 2.49 -11.83
N MET A 52 -4.71 2.24 -11.67
CA MET A 52 -3.69 2.94 -12.44
C MET A 52 -3.79 2.62 -13.93
N GLU A 53 -4.00 1.36 -14.28
CA GLU A 53 -4.17 0.91 -15.67
C GLU A 53 -5.41 1.53 -16.30
N ALA A 54 -6.52 1.53 -15.59
CA ALA A 54 -7.79 2.09 -16.05
C ALA A 54 -7.82 3.62 -16.01
N GLN A 55 -6.88 4.24 -15.29
CA GLN A 55 -6.88 5.69 -15.02
C GLN A 55 -8.20 6.16 -14.40
N ASP A 56 -8.78 5.32 -13.54
CA ASP A 56 -10.06 5.57 -12.90
C ASP A 56 -10.14 4.73 -11.62
N ASP A 57 -10.98 5.15 -10.68
CA ASP A 57 -11.23 4.43 -9.43
C ASP A 57 -12.24 3.30 -9.65
N VAL A 58 -11.85 2.29 -10.44
CA VAL A 58 -12.67 1.08 -10.68
C VAL A 58 -12.96 0.37 -9.36
N ILE A 59 -11.94 0.31 -8.49
CA ILE A 59 -12.07 -0.20 -7.14
C ILE A 59 -11.98 1.01 -6.20
N PRO A 60 -12.94 1.17 -5.28
CA PRO A 60 -12.93 2.34 -4.39
C PRO A 60 -11.61 2.50 -3.64
N GLY A 61 -11.06 3.71 -3.67
CA GLY A 61 -9.80 4.01 -2.99
C GLY A 61 -9.83 3.72 -1.51
N GLY A 62 -10.97 3.92 -0.85
CA GLY A 62 -11.14 3.58 0.56
C GLY A 62 -10.98 2.09 0.85
N LYS A 63 -11.43 1.22 -0.07
CA LYS A 63 -11.28 -0.23 0.07
C LYS A 63 -9.82 -0.64 -0.05
N ILE A 64 -9.08 -0.04 -0.99
CA ILE A 64 -7.64 -0.28 -1.17
C ILE A 64 -6.88 0.20 0.07
N MET A 65 -7.19 1.40 0.55
CA MET A 65 -6.58 1.98 1.75
C MET A 65 -6.76 1.08 2.96
N MET A 66 -7.97 0.56 3.17
CA MET A 66 -8.25 -0.34 4.28
C MET A 66 -7.48 -1.65 4.18
N ALA A 67 -7.30 -2.18 2.97
CA ALA A 67 -6.54 -3.41 2.76
C ALA A 67 -5.05 -3.20 3.10
N TYR A 68 -4.45 -2.10 2.64
CA TYR A 68 -3.07 -1.75 3.03
C TYR A 68 -2.94 -1.59 4.55
N LYS A 69 -3.89 -0.87 5.16
CA LYS A 69 -3.88 -0.64 6.60
C LYS A 69 -4.01 -1.95 7.38
N LYS A 70 -4.89 -2.84 6.93
CA LYS A 70 -5.10 -4.14 7.58
C LYS A 70 -3.84 -5.00 7.52
N ALA A 71 -3.19 -5.05 6.38
CA ALA A 71 -1.92 -5.77 6.23
C ALA A 71 -0.87 -5.24 7.21
N MET A 72 -0.73 -3.93 7.29
CA MET A 72 0.22 -3.27 8.20
C MET A 72 -0.10 -3.60 9.67
N GLN A 73 -1.38 -3.60 10.03
CA GLN A 73 -1.81 -3.89 11.40
C GLN A 73 -1.60 -5.36 11.78
N LEU A 74 -1.75 -6.27 10.82
CA LEU A 74 -1.58 -7.71 11.07
C LEU A 74 -0.12 -8.12 11.14
N ASP A 75 0.77 -7.37 10.51
CA ASP A 75 2.21 -7.67 10.49
C ASP A 75 3.00 -6.38 10.73
N GLU A 76 2.99 -5.91 11.97
CA GLU A 76 3.57 -4.62 12.37
C GLU A 76 5.09 -4.55 12.20
N GLU A 77 5.76 -5.69 12.14
CA GLU A 77 7.21 -5.76 11.96
C GLU A 77 7.64 -5.66 10.49
N ASN A 78 6.69 -5.70 9.57
CA ASN A 78 6.99 -5.63 8.14
C ASN A 78 7.09 -4.17 7.69
N GLU A 79 8.31 -3.67 7.53
CA GLU A 79 8.58 -2.29 7.13
C GLU A 79 7.98 -1.98 5.75
N GLU A 80 8.00 -2.94 4.85
CA GLU A 80 7.48 -2.77 3.49
C GLU A 80 5.98 -2.45 3.49
N TYR A 81 5.22 -3.08 4.38
CA TYR A 81 3.78 -2.81 4.50
C TYR A 81 3.52 -1.39 5.00
N ILE A 82 4.34 -0.89 5.91
CA ILE A 82 4.25 0.49 6.39
C ILE A 82 4.53 1.47 5.24
N ALA A 83 5.61 1.22 4.48
CA ALA A 83 5.99 2.07 3.36
C ALA A 83 4.92 2.08 2.26
N ASP A 84 4.35 0.92 1.94
CA ASP A 84 3.32 0.81 0.91
C ASP A 84 2.04 1.53 1.31
N PHE A 85 1.61 1.37 2.56
CA PHE A 85 0.44 2.10 3.08
C PHE A 85 0.68 3.61 3.06
N ALA A 86 1.85 4.05 3.51
CA ALA A 86 2.19 5.47 3.52
C ALA A 86 2.22 6.06 2.11
N THR A 87 2.80 5.33 1.16
CA THR A 87 2.86 5.75 -0.25
C THR A 87 1.46 5.88 -0.84
N PHE A 88 0.59 4.90 -0.59
CA PHE A 88 -0.79 4.96 -1.08
C PHE A 88 -1.56 6.12 -0.44
N ALA A 89 -1.37 6.34 0.87
CA ALA A 89 -1.99 7.48 1.56
C ALA A 89 -1.57 8.81 0.93
N LEU A 90 -0.28 8.94 0.57
CA LEU A 90 0.24 10.13 -0.10
C LEU A 90 -0.41 10.31 -1.48
N GLU A 91 -0.52 9.24 -2.25
CA GLU A 91 -1.17 9.26 -3.56
C GLU A 91 -2.63 9.71 -3.46
N CYS A 92 -3.31 9.33 -2.37
CA CYS A 92 -4.69 9.73 -2.09
C CYS A 92 -4.79 11.10 -1.42
N ARG A 93 -3.69 11.84 -1.30
CA ARG A 93 -3.62 13.17 -0.71
C ARG A 93 -3.97 13.19 0.79
N ARG A 94 -3.81 12.09 1.48
CA ARG A 94 -3.97 12.02 2.93
C ARG A 94 -2.62 12.29 3.60
N ILE A 95 -2.18 13.53 3.50
CA ILE A 95 -0.83 13.94 3.89
C ILE A 95 -0.50 13.67 5.37
N PRO A 96 -1.37 14.01 6.36
CA PRO A 96 -1.04 13.73 7.76
C PRO A 96 -0.82 12.23 8.04
N VAL A 97 -1.62 11.36 7.41
CA VAL A 97 -1.49 9.91 7.54
C VAL A 97 -0.17 9.45 6.93
N ALA A 98 0.14 9.93 5.73
CA ALA A 98 1.38 9.58 5.03
C ALA A 98 2.61 9.98 5.83
N VAL A 99 2.66 11.21 6.34
CA VAL A 99 3.78 11.72 7.14
C VAL A 99 3.99 10.87 8.39
N LYS A 100 2.92 10.57 9.11
CA LYS A 100 2.98 9.75 10.33
C LYS A 100 3.57 8.37 10.04
N GLU A 101 3.11 7.71 8.97
CA GLU A 101 3.55 6.36 8.65
C GLU A 101 4.97 6.33 8.07
N PHE A 102 5.37 7.35 7.31
CA PHE A 102 6.75 7.45 6.84
C PHE A 102 7.72 7.69 8.01
N GLN A 103 7.32 8.48 9.00
CA GLN A 103 8.12 8.66 10.22
C GLN A 103 8.28 7.34 10.97
N ARG A 104 7.21 6.56 11.04
CA ARG A 104 7.22 5.23 11.65
C ARG A 104 8.13 4.27 10.89
N TYR A 105 8.09 4.30 9.57
CA TYR A 105 8.97 3.50 8.70
C TYR A 105 10.44 3.85 8.94
N ALA A 106 10.75 5.14 8.92
CA ALA A 106 12.12 5.61 9.16
C ALA A 106 12.65 5.17 10.52
N LYS A 107 11.80 5.25 11.55
CA LYS A 107 12.17 4.83 12.90
C LYS A 107 12.45 3.33 12.98
N LYS A 108 11.66 2.51 12.28
CA LYS A 108 11.90 1.06 12.25
C LYS A 108 13.21 0.72 11.56
N LEU A 109 13.56 1.41 10.48
CA LEU A 109 14.83 1.20 9.80
C LEU A 109 16.01 1.49 10.71
N GLU A 110 15.95 2.56 11.49
CA GLU A 110 17.00 2.90 12.46
C GLU A 110 17.13 1.84 13.54
N LEU A 111 16.00 1.36 14.08
CA LEU A 111 16.01 0.35 15.15
C LEU A 111 16.57 -1.00 14.67
N ASN A 112 16.33 -1.34 13.41
CA ASN A 112 16.74 -2.61 12.85
C ASN A 112 18.11 -2.54 12.15
N ASP A 113 18.77 -1.38 12.21
CA ASP A 113 20.07 -1.14 11.56
C ASP A 113 20.06 -1.49 10.07
N ILE A 114 18.92 -1.26 9.42
CA ILE A 114 18.73 -1.51 7.99
C ILE A 114 19.22 -0.27 7.23
N PRO A 115 20.04 -0.43 6.19
CA PRO A 115 20.47 0.72 5.38
C PRO A 115 19.30 1.46 4.77
N THR A 116 19.39 2.78 4.69
CA THR A 116 18.42 3.62 4.02
C THR A 116 18.30 3.19 2.57
N ASP A 117 17.12 2.77 2.15
CA ASP A 117 16.90 2.32 0.79
C ASP A 117 16.30 3.42 -0.09
N GLU A 118 16.19 3.10 -1.36
CA GLU A 118 15.66 4.00 -2.37
C GLU A 118 14.21 4.38 -2.11
N VAL A 119 13.43 3.46 -1.53
CA VAL A 119 12.03 3.70 -1.21
C VAL A 119 11.89 4.80 -0.16
N LEU A 120 12.69 4.73 0.92
CA LEU A 120 12.69 5.75 1.96
C LEU A 120 13.11 7.11 1.40
N PHE A 121 14.15 7.13 0.56
CA PHE A 121 14.61 8.36 -0.07
C PHE A 121 13.51 8.97 -0.94
N ASN A 122 12.88 8.17 -1.78
CA ASN A 122 11.80 8.60 -2.66
C ASN A 122 10.57 9.06 -1.86
N ALA A 123 10.24 8.34 -0.80
CA ALA A 123 9.14 8.69 0.09
C ALA A 123 9.38 10.04 0.76
N SER A 124 10.59 10.26 1.28
CA SER A 124 10.96 11.52 1.91
C SER A 124 10.86 12.70 0.94
N ARG A 125 11.33 12.49 -0.29
CA ARG A 125 11.26 13.50 -1.34
C ARG A 125 9.81 13.83 -1.71
N ASN A 126 8.96 12.83 -1.83
CA ASN A 126 7.54 13.00 -2.13
C ASN A 126 6.82 13.77 -1.02
N ILE A 127 7.18 13.52 0.23
CA ILE A 127 6.62 14.25 1.37
C ILE A 127 7.02 15.72 1.30
N VAL A 128 8.29 16.01 1.04
CA VAL A 128 8.77 17.39 0.91
C VAL A 128 8.03 18.11 -0.21
N ASP A 129 7.90 17.48 -1.37
CA ASP A 129 7.19 18.05 -2.51
C ASP A 129 5.71 18.31 -2.17
N ALA A 130 5.06 17.37 -1.47
CA ALA A 130 3.67 17.52 -1.05
C ALA A 130 3.49 18.66 -0.05
N LEU A 131 4.42 18.80 0.89
CA LEU A 131 4.39 19.88 1.87
C LEU A 131 4.61 21.25 1.20
N GLU A 132 5.49 21.32 0.21
CA GLU A 132 5.72 22.55 -0.57
C GLU A 132 4.45 22.96 -1.32
N VAL A 133 3.75 22.02 -1.94
CA VAL A 133 2.48 22.28 -2.61
C VAL A 133 1.44 22.80 -1.62
N MET A 134 1.36 22.20 -0.42
CA MET A 134 0.46 22.67 0.63
C MET A 134 0.78 24.11 1.07
N ASP A 135 2.06 24.41 1.26
CA ASP A 135 2.49 25.75 1.64
C ASP A 135 2.10 26.77 0.58
N LEU A 136 2.29 26.43 -0.70
CA LEU A 136 1.88 27.31 -1.80
C LEU A 136 0.36 27.52 -1.82
N SER A 137 -0.43 26.47 -1.54
CA SER A 137 -1.88 26.60 -1.41
C SER A 137 -2.28 27.55 -0.30
N LEU A 138 -1.59 27.49 0.84
CA LEU A 138 -1.85 28.37 1.98
C LEU A 138 -1.52 29.84 1.65
N ILE A 139 -0.48 30.07 0.88
CA ILE A 139 -0.07 31.42 0.47
C ILE A 139 -1.10 32.06 -0.47
N HIS A 140 -1.80 31.25 -1.26
CA HIS A 140 -2.78 31.73 -2.25
C HIS A 140 -4.21 31.88 -1.70
N ILE A 141 -4.41 31.55 -0.43
CA ILE A 141 -5.66 31.79 0.27
C ILE A 141 -5.64 33.19 0.87
#